data_bdae2ccb2963ce8ca43d09a484337e4b
#
_entry.id   bdae2ccb2963ce8ca43d09a484337e4b
#
_cell.length_a   1.000
_cell.length_b   1.000
_cell.length_c   1.000
_cell.angle_alpha   90.00
_cell.angle_beta   90.00
_cell.angle_gamma   90.00
#
_symmetry.space_group_name_H-M   'P 1'
#
loop_
_entity.id
_entity.type
_entity.pdbx_description
1 polymer ?
#
loop_
_entity_poly.entity_id
_entity_poly.type
_entity_poly.pdbx_seq_one_letter_code
_entity_poly.pdbx_strand_id
1 'polypeptide(L)'
;MNRDCTLFIVHVPKTAGTTLRWIMERQYPEQRVFKIGDDIPAERERFRQMADDDKRDLLVVFGHMCYGWHTMMPEGWRVAYVTILREPVARVVSLYHYIHLPGHYLGKAVEGMDLHQVITSGVTRVVDNGMVRQLCGDDQFLRKPYEDMIIPFGGVTREHLEKAKENLRRFDVVGTAEDFDSVLEQMRVVFGWRLLPFTNENVTCWQQPSQKITQKGLDAVRDVNLLDIELFQWVKGGMRN
;
A
#
# COMPACT_ATOMS: atom_id res chain seq x y z
N MET A 1 -11.34 21.17 0.19
CA MET A 1 -10.70 20.49 -0.93
C MET A 1 -11.32 20.98 -2.22
N ASN A 2 -10.51 21.30 -3.22
CA ASN A 2 -11.03 21.76 -4.52
C ASN A 2 -11.82 20.58 -5.14
N ARG A 3 -13.00 20.85 -5.70
CA ARG A 3 -13.88 19.82 -6.30
C ARG A 3 -13.29 19.22 -7.59
N ASP A 4 -12.16 19.72 -8.04
CA ASP A 4 -11.53 19.42 -9.33
C ASP A 4 -10.27 18.52 -9.20
N CYS A 5 -10.18 17.73 -8.13
CA CYS A 5 -9.05 16.85 -7.86
C CYS A 5 -9.49 15.58 -7.13
N THR A 6 -9.05 14.42 -7.59
CA THR A 6 -9.27 13.13 -6.92
C THR A 6 -7.99 12.69 -6.21
N LEU A 7 -8.11 12.35 -4.92
CA LEU A 7 -7.02 11.85 -4.11
C LEU A 7 -6.91 10.32 -4.24
N PHE A 8 -5.77 9.84 -4.71
CA PHE A 8 -5.43 8.40 -4.73
C PHE A 8 -4.58 8.05 -3.51
N ILE A 9 -5.12 7.24 -2.61
CA ILE A 9 -4.38 6.72 -1.46
C ILE A 9 -3.94 5.30 -1.76
N VAL A 10 -2.69 5.15 -2.17
CA VAL A 10 -2.06 3.86 -2.44
C VAL A 10 -1.72 3.20 -1.11
N HIS A 11 -2.60 2.30 -0.67
CA HIS A 11 -2.44 1.64 0.62
C HIS A 11 -1.54 0.39 0.47
N VAL A 12 -0.30 0.52 0.90
CA VAL A 12 0.60 -0.63 1.05
C VAL A 12 0.14 -1.50 2.24
N PRO A 13 0.04 -2.83 2.10
CA PRO A 13 -0.36 -3.70 3.21
C PRO A 13 0.54 -3.55 4.44
N LYS A 14 -0.07 -3.41 5.62
CA LYS A 14 0.58 -3.36 6.94
C LYS A 14 1.38 -2.09 7.24
N THR A 15 0.99 -0.96 6.64
CA THR A 15 1.56 0.38 6.84
C THR A 15 0.57 1.35 7.50
N ALA A 16 -0.13 0.93 8.54
CA ALA A 16 -1.13 1.72 9.27
C ALA A 16 -2.42 2.08 8.47
N GLY A 17 -2.71 1.35 7.38
CA GLY A 17 -3.83 1.68 6.49
C GLY A 17 -5.21 1.60 7.14
N THR A 18 -5.43 0.77 8.16
CA THR A 18 -6.71 0.71 8.89
C THR A 18 -6.98 2.03 9.62
N THR A 19 -5.96 2.57 10.30
CA THR A 19 -6.05 3.88 10.97
C THR A 19 -6.26 5.00 9.95
N LEU A 20 -5.47 5.00 8.85
CA LEU A 20 -5.61 5.99 7.78
C LEU A 20 -7.00 5.94 7.14
N ARG A 21 -7.53 4.74 6.87
CA ARG A 21 -8.89 4.54 6.36
C ARG A 21 -9.94 5.12 7.30
N TRP A 22 -9.84 4.80 8.60
CA TRP A 22 -10.76 5.30 9.61
C TRP A 22 -10.77 6.83 9.68
N ILE A 23 -9.58 7.49 9.58
CA ILE A 23 -9.47 8.94 9.54
C ILE A 23 -10.05 9.48 8.22
N MET A 24 -9.69 8.90 7.08
CA MET A 24 -10.15 9.30 5.75
C MET A 24 -11.68 9.25 5.62
N GLU A 25 -12.32 8.19 6.11
CA GLU A 25 -13.78 8.03 6.08
C GLU A 25 -14.53 9.13 6.87
N ARG A 26 -13.85 9.85 7.76
CA ARG A 26 -14.39 11.03 8.48
C ARG A 26 -14.15 12.35 7.77
N GLN A 27 -13.31 12.37 6.74
CA GLN A 27 -13.04 13.57 5.93
C GLN A 27 -13.99 13.68 4.73
N TYR A 28 -14.46 12.54 4.20
CA TYR A 28 -15.16 12.48 2.93
C TYR A 28 -16.49 11.74 3.03
N PRO A 29 -17.53 12.21 2.31
CA PRO A 29 -18.79 11.47 2.18
C PRO A 29 -18.54 10.11 1.52
N GLU A 30 -19.16 9.06 2.04
CA GLU A 30 -18.94 7.67 1.59
C GLU A 30 -19.21 7.49 0.09
N GLN A 31 -20.25 8.11 -0.44
CA GLN A 31 -20.63 8.03 -1.85
C GLN A 31 -19.60 8.67 -2.81
N ARG A 32 -18.65 9.43 -2.30
CA ARG A 32 -17.55 10.04 -3.07
C ARG A 32 -16.21 9.36 -2.86
N VAL A 33 -16.22 8.17 -2.26
CA VAL A 33 -15.03 7.36 -2.01
C VAL A 33 -15.15 6.03 -2.75
N PHE A 34 -14.24 5.79 -3.67
CA PHE A 34 -14.09 4.48 -4.31
C PHE A 34 -13.14 3.63 -3.45
N LYS A 35 -13.71 2.63 -2.76
CA LYS A 35 -12.94 1.69 -1.96
C LYS A 35 -12.63 0.45 -2.79
N ILE A 36 -11.35 0.11 -2.89
CA ILE A 36 -10.89 -1.09 -3.58
C ILE A 36 -10.94 -2.25 -2.59
N GLY A 37 -11.73 -3.26 -2.91
CA GLY A 37 -11.86 -4.50 -2.14
C GLY A 37 -10.71 -5.49 -2.41
N ASP A 38 -10.92 -6.75 -2.00
CA ASP A 38 -9.88 -7.79 -2.08
C ASP A 38 -9.66 -8.32 -3.50
N ASP A 39 -10.70 -8.27 -4.36
CA ASP A 39 -10.59 -8.64 -5.78
C ASP A 39 -10.13 -7.45 -6.62
N ILE A 40 -8.83 -7.18 -6.58
CA ILE A 40 -8.23 -6.03 -7.25
C ILE A 40 -8.48 -6.06 -8.78
N PRO A 41 -8.40 -7.20 -9.49
CA PRO A 41 -8.77 -7.27 -10.92
C PRO A 41 -10.19 -6.79 -11.20
N ALA A 42 -11.17 -7.31 -10.46
CA ALA A 42 -12.57 -6.91 -10.62
C ALA A 42 -12.79 -5.44 -10.27
N GLU A 43 -12.17 -4.95 -9.19
CA GLU A 43 -12.26 -3.54 -8.79
C GLU A 43 -11.62 -2.59 -9.81
N ARG A 44 -10.50 -3.01 -10.42
CA ARG A 44 -9.87 -2.26 -11.51
C ARG A 44 -10.80 -2.15 -12.70
N GLU A 45 -11.42 -3.26 -13.10
CA GLU A 45 -12.36 -3.27 -14.23
C GLU A 45 -13.61 -2.45 -13.92
N ARG A 46 -14.16 -2.55 -12.72
CA ARG A 46 -15.27 -1.70 -12.25
C ARG A 46 -14.91 -0.22 -12.35
N PHE A 47 -13.73 0.18 -11.87
CA PHE A 47 -13.25 1.56 -11.96
C PHE A 47 -13.06 2.01 -13.40
N ARG A 48 -12.50 1.15 -14.27
CA ARG A 48 -12.28 1.43 -15.67
C ARG A 48 -13.58 1.70 -16.42
N GLN A 49 -14.64 0.93 -16.11
CA GLN A 49 -15.95 1.02 -16.77
C GLN A 49 -16.84 2.15 -16.24
N MET A 50 -16.47 2.80 -15.14
CA MET A 50 -17.24 3.95 -14.63
C MET A 50 -17.31 5.05 -15.68
N ALA A 51 -18.47 5.73 -15.76
CA ALA A 51 -18.61 6.91 -16.57
C ALA A 51 -17.67 8.03 -16.12
N ASP A 52 -17.24 8.88 -17.03
CA ASP A 52 -16.32 9.97 -16.74
C ASP A 52 -16.88 10.95 -15.69
N ASP A 53 -18.17 11.23 -15.73
CA ASP A 53 -18.81 12.11 -14.74
C ASP A 53 -18.83 11.48 -13.35
N ASP A 54 -19.09 10.17 -13.25
CA ASP A 54 -19.01 9.44 -11.96
C ASP A 54 -17.59 9.46 -11.40
N LYS A 55 -16.56 9.33 -12.27
CA LYS A 55 -15.16 9.43 -11.85
C LYS A 55 -14.80 10.84 -11.36
N ARG A 56 -15.31 11.89 -12.04
CA ARG A 56 -15.10 13.29 -11.62
C ARG A 56 -15.77 13.61 -10.27
N ASP A 57 -16.83 12.88 -9.94
CA ASP A 57 -17.48 13.02 -8.65
C ASP A 57 -16.71 12.38 -7.49
N LEU A 58 -15.77 11.50 -7.76
CA LEU A 58 -14.94 10.89 -6.73
C LEU A 58 -13.97 11.91 -6.12
N LEU A 59 -13.95 11.97 -4.80
CA LEU A 59 -12.95 12.73 -4.04
C LEU A 59 -11.76 11.87 -3.65
N VAL A 60 -11.98 10.56 -3.44
CA VAL A 60 -10.92 9.63 -3.01
C VAL A 60 -11.07 8.28 -3.71
N VAL A 61 -9.92 7.71 -4.10
CA VAL A 61 -9.75 6.30 -4.46
C VAL A 61 -8.78 5.70 -3.43
N PHE A 62 -9.23 4.70 -2.68
CA PHE A 62 -8.47 4.11 -1.57
C PHE A 62 -8.39 2.59 -1.68
N GLY A 63 -7.19 2.03 -1.51
CA GLY A 63 -6.99 0.59 -1.37
C GLY A 63 -5.64 0.07 -1.85
N HIS A 64 -5.57 -1.26 -2.05
CA HIS A 64 -4.34 -1.95 -2.42
C HIS A 64 -4.00 -1.87 -3.92
N MET A 65 -4.33 -0.76 -4.56
CA MET A 65 -3.96 -0.51 -5.96
C MET A 65 -2.45 -0.34 -6.13
N CYS A 66 -1.94 -0.66 -7.31
CA CYS A 66 -0.64 -0.20 -7.74
C CYS A 66 -0.72 1.27 -8.20
N TYR A 67 0.43 1.97 -8.24
CA TYR A 67 0.51 3.27 -8.89
C TYR A 67 0.08 3.14 -10.38
N GLY A 68 -0.53 4.19 -10.94
CA GLY A 68 -0.94 4.22 -12.34
C GLY A 68 -2.47 4.26 -12.56
N TRP A 69 -3.30 4.02 -11.54
CA TRP A 69 -4.77 4.05 -11.70
C TRP A 69 -5.32 5.41 -12.15
N HIS A 70 -4.58 6.51 -11.92
CA HIS A 70 -4.95 7.84 -12.42
C HIS A 70 -5.09 7.89 -13.96
N THR A 71 -4.42 7.00 -14.68
CA THR A 71 -4.53 6.94 -16.15
C THR A 71 -5.92 6.50 -16.64
N MET A 72 -6.77 6.01 -15.73
CA MET A 72 -8.19 5.70 -15.96
C MET A 72 -9.13 6.87 -15.68
N MET A 73 -8.61 7.99 -15.13
CA MET A 73 -9.39 9.20 -14.96
C MET A 73 -9.61 9.90 -16.30
N PRO A 74 -10.64 10.75 -16.41
CA PRO A 74 -10.85 11.57 -17.59
C PRO A 74 -9.62 12.42 -17.92
N GLU A 75 -9.37 12.63 -19.20
CA GLU A 75 -8.22 13.42 -19.67
C GLU A 75 -8.22 14.82 -19.05
N GLY A 76 -7.04 15.28 -18.63
CA GLY A 76 -6.85 16.58 -17.97
C GLY A 76 -7.36 16.67 -16.54
N TRP A 77 -7.95 15.59 -15.98
CA TRP A 77 -8.40 15.61 -14.58
C TRP A 77 -7.23 15.63 -13.60
N ARG A 78 -7.31 16.51 -12.61
CA ARG A 78 -6.27 16.62 -11.58
C ARG A 78 -6.34 15.46 -10.59
N VAL A 79 -5.19 14.93 -10.25
CA VAL A 79 -5.06 13.87 -9.26
C VAL A 79 -3.97 14.23 -8.24
N ALA A 80 -4.14 13.74 -7.03
CA ALA A 80 -3.13 13.81 -5.98
C ALA A 80 -2.86 12.40 -5.47
N TYR A 81 -1.64 12.15 -5.00
CA TYR A 81 -1.23 10.83 -4.51
C TYR A 81 -0.71 10.87 -3.10
N VAL A 82 -1.09 9.86 -2.32
CA VAL A 82 -0.60 9.65 -0.96
C VAL A 82 -0.23 8.19 -0.76
N THR A 83 0.87 7.94 -0.07
CA THR A 83 1.22 6.61 0.43
C THR A 83 1.97 6.69 1.75
N ILE A 84 1.85 5.62 2.53
CA ILE A 84 2.59 5.41 3.77
C ILE A 84 3.38 4.13 3.62
N LEU A 85 4.68 4.21 3.87
CA LEU A 85 5.59 3.07 3.93
C LEU A 85 5.77 2.62 5.39
N ARG A 86 6.46 1.51 5.58
CA ARG A 86 6.85 1.01 6.89
C ARG A 86 8.20 0.32 6.80
N GLU A 87 8.94 0.28 7.92
CA GLU A 87 10.16 -0.50 8.00
C GLU A 87 9.90 -1.94 7.50
N PRO A 88 10.65 -2.41 6.48
CA PRO A 88 10.29 -3.62 5.74
C PRO A 88 10.19 -4.89 6.57
N VAL A 89 11.10 -5.09 7.55
CA VAL A 89 11.04 -6.27 8.41
C VAL A 89 9.80 -6.20 9.31
N ALA A 90 9.54 -5.05 9.93
CA ALA A 90 8.36 -4.86 10.77
C ALA A 90 7.06 -5.00 9.97
N ARG A 91 7.05 -4.55 8.70
CA ARG A 91 5.92 -4.71 7.78
C ARG A 91 5.62 -6.18 7.52
N VAL A 92 6.65 -6.97 7.15
CA VAL A 92 6.50 -8.40 6.83
C VAL A 92 6.16 -9.23 8.07
N VAL A 93 6.77 -8.95 9.22
CA VAL A 93 6.39 -9.59 10.49
C VAL A 93 4.92 -9.29 10.83
N SER A 94 4.47 -8.05 10.63
CA SER A 94 3.06 -7.69 10.82
C SER A 94 2.15 -8.42 9.84
N LEU A 95 2.58 -8.65 8.59
CA LEU A 95 1.84 -9.43 7.61
C LEU A 95 1.79 -10.90 8.01
N TYR A 96 2.90 -11.47 8.46
CA TYR A 96 2.97 -12.84 8.96
C TYR A 96 1.94 -13.10 10.06
N HIS A 97 1.86 -12.23 11.06
CA HIS A 97 0.83 -12.35 12.10
C HIS A 97 -0.60 -12.20 11.53
N TYR A 98 -0.79 -11.30 10.58
CA TYR A 98 -2.10 -11.03 10.01
C TYR A 98 -2.64 -12.21 9.20
N ILE A 99 -1.82 -12.86 8.39
CA ILE A 99 -2.25 -14.02 7.57
C ILE A 99 -2.55 -15.27 8.41
N HIS A 100 -2.07 -15.33 9.66
CA HIS A 100 -2.39 -16.38 10.62
C HIS A 100 -3.64 -16.11 11.47
N LEU A 101 -4.30 -14.95 11.28
CA LEU A 101 -5.54 -14.68 12.00
C LEU A 101 -6.66 -15.63 11.53
N PRO A 102 -7.55 -16.04 12.45
CA PRO A 102 -8.72 -16.86 12.08
C PRO A 102 -9.53 -16.20 10.96
N GLY A 103 -9.88 -17.00 9.95
CA GLY A 103 -10.69 -16.54 8.82
C GLY A 103 -9.92 -15.84 7.70
N HIS A 104 -8.60 -15.64 7.82
CA HIS A 104 -7.82 -15.11 6.71
C HIS A 104 -7.74 -16.15 5.56
N TYR A 105 -7.90 -15.69 4.31
CA TYR A 105 -7.95 -16.59 3.13
C TYR A 105 -6.68 -17.43 2.93
N LEU A 106 -5.51 -16.94 3.35
CA LEU A 106 -4.26 -17.68 3.34
C LEU A 106 -4.06 -18.57 4.58
N GLY A 107 -4.93 -18.49 5.60
CA GLY A 107 -4.73 -19.13 6.90
C GLY A 107 -4.46 -20.63 6.78
N LYS A 108 -5.23 -21.34 5.94
CA LYS A 108 -5.01 -22.78 5.68
C LYS A 108 -3.69 -23.06 4.96
N ALA A 109 -3.28 -22.21 4.04
CA ALA A 109 -2.06 -22.38 3.26
C ALA A 109 -0.78 -22.18 4.08
N VAL A 110 -0.87 -21.40 5.17
CA VAL A 110 0.27 -21.09 6.06
C VAL A 110 0.18 -21.79 7.41
N GLU A 111 -0.81 -22.64 7.62
CA GLU A 111 -1.03 -23.35 8.88
C GLU A 111 0.22 -24.13 9.30
N GLY A 112 0.70 -23.88 10.52
CA GLY A 112 1.91 -24.49 11.07
C GLY A 112 3.22 -23.97 10.49
N MET A 113 3.22 -23.04 9.55
CA MET A 113 4.45 -22.47 9.00
C MET A 113 5.02 -21.40 9.95
N ASP A 114 6.32 -21.48 10.22
CA ASP A 114 7.07 -20.39 10.84
C ASP A 114 7.35 -19.26 9.83
N LEU A 115 7.91 -18.15 10.31
CA LEU A 115 8.20 -16.97 9.46
C LEU A 115 9.12 -17.35 8.27
N HIS A 116 10.18 -18.15 8.52
CA HIS A 116 11.09 -18.57 7.46
C HIS A 116 10.36 -19.40 6.39
N GLN A 117 9.50 -20.31 6.79
CA GLN A 117 8.73 -21.16 5.87
C GLN A 117 7.75 -20.33 5.03
N VAL A 118 7.04 -19.37 5.65
CA VAL A 118 6.15 -18.46 4.92
C VAL A 118 6.92 -17.65 3.87
N ILE A 119 8.10 -17.11 4.23
CA ILE A 119 8.91 -16.31 3.32
C ILE A 119 9.41 -17.15 2.14
N THR A 120 9.88 -18.35 2.40
CA THR A 120 10.50 -19.20 1.37
C THR A 120 9.49 -19.99 0.53
N SER A 121 8.25 -20.11 0.99
CA SER A 121 7.19 -20.86 0.27
C SER A 121 6.68 -20.15 -0.97
N GLY A 122 6.84 -18.82 -1.06
CA GLY A 122 6.23 -18.03 -2.13
C GLY A 122 4.69 -17.97 -2.08
N VAL A 123 4.05 -18.36 -0.95
CA VAL A 123 2.58 -18.38 -0.77
C VAL A 123 1.94 -17.04 -1.03
N THR A 124 2.66 -15.96 -0.81
CA THR A 124 2.24 -14.63 -1.17
C THR A 124 3.41 -13.75 -1.62
N ARG A 125 3.23 -13.03 -2.70
CA ARG A 125 4.23 -12.10 -3.24
C ARG A 125 4.40 -10.83 -2.40
N VAL A 126 3.46 -10.53 -1.51
CA VAL A 126 3.48 -9.32 -0.67
C VAL A 126 4.64 -9.33 0.33
N VAL A 127 5.22 -10.50 0.62
CA VAL A 127 6.41 -10.64 1.50
C VAL A 127 7.73 -10.30 0.80
N ASP A 128 7.74 -10.23 -0.54
CA ASP A 128 8.91 -10.00 -1.38
C ASP A 128 8.83 -8.59 -2.01
N ASN A 129 9.61 -7.66 -1.49
CA ASN A 129 9.68 -6.27 -1.96
C ASN A 129 8.30 -5.66 -2.25
N GLY A 130 7.35 -5.85 -1.34
CA GLY A 130 5.93 -5.54 -1.54
C GLY A 130 5.67 -4.05 -1.75
N MET A 131 6.47 -3.16 -1.18
CA MET A 131 6.36 -1.71 -1.38
C MET A 131 6.82 -1.31 -2.79
N VAL A 132 8.00 -1.77 -3.22
CA VAL A 132 8.49 -1.53 -4.58
C VAL A 132 7.49 -2.07 -5.59
N ARG A 133 7.01 -3.29 -5.40
CA ARG A 133 6.03 -3.97 -6.24
C ARG A 133 4.77 -3.16 -6.49
N GLN A 134 4.25 -2.51 -5.47
CA GLN A 134 3.02 -1.73 -5.55
C GLN A 134 3.25 -0.33 -6.12
N LEU A 135 4.44 0.23 -5.93
CA LEU A 135 4.77 1.61 -6.29
C LEU A 135 5.44 1.73 -7.66
N CYS A 136 5.96 0.64 -8.24
CA CYS A 136 6.63 0.65 -9.54
C CYS A 136 5.68 0.63 -10.75
N GLY A 137 4.37 0.74 -10.57
CA GLY A 137 3.40 0.82 -11.66
C GLY A 137 3.82 1.84 -12.73
N ASP A 138 3.42 1.63 -13.98
CA ASP A 138 3.76 2.52 -15.07
C ASP A 138 2.53 3.21 -15.70
N ASP A 139 2.76 4.23 -16.53
CA ASP A 139 1.72 4.97 -17.22
C ASP A 139 1.01 4.14 -18.31
N GLN A 140 1.54 2.95 -18.63
CA GLN A 140 0.93 1.99 -19.56
C GLN A 140 0.08 0.94 -18.84
N PHE A 141 -0.17 1.12 -17.55
CA PHE A 141 -0.92 0.20 -16.70
C PHE A 141 -2.24 -0.28 -17.34
N LEU A 142 -2.96 0.58 -18.05
CA LEU A 142 -4.22 0.25 -18.71
C LEU A 142 -4.07 -0.59 -19.99
N ARG A 143 -2.88 -0.60 -20.59
CA ARG A 143 -2.66 -1.25 -21.90
C ARG A 143 -2.30 -2.72 -21.75
N LYS A 144 -2.01 -3.17 -20.54
CA LYS A 144 -1.62 -4.55 -20.24
C LYS A 144 -2.76 -5.31 -19.57
N PRO A 145 -2.98 -6.59 -19.91
CA PRO A 145 -3.77 -7.50 -19.08
C PRO A 145 -3.26 -7.48 -17.63
N TYR A 146 -4.16 -7.69 -16.67
CA TYR A 146 -3.76 -7.64 -15.24
C TYR A 146 -2.67 -8.67 -14.92
N GLU A 147 -2.74 -9.84 -15.50
CA GLU A 147 -1.79 -10.95 -15.35
C GLU A 147 -0.37 -10.56 -15.76
N ASP A 148 -0.24 -9.77 -16.83
CA ASP A 148 1.06 -9.33 -17.35
C ASP A 148 1.73 -8.25 -16.47
N MET A 149 0.96 -7.65 -15.56
CA MET A 149 1.48 -6.67 -14.59
C MET A 149 1.96 -7.32 -13.29
N ILE A 150 1.71 -8.62 -13.16
CA ILE A 150 2.08 -9.37 -11.96
C ILE A 150 3.55 -9.72 -12.01
N ILE A 151 4.37 -9.01 -11.25
CA ILE A 151 5.76 -9.39 -11.03
C ILE A 151 5.79 -10.70 -10.21
N PRO A 152 6.41 -11.79 -10.68
CA PRO A 152 6.47 -13.04 -9.92
C PRO A 152 7.30 -12.91 -8.63
N PHE A 153 7.16 -13.85 -7.70
CA PHE A 153 8.02 -13.90 -6.52
C PHE A 153 9.50 -13.98 -6.93
N GLY A 154 10.37 -13.20 -6.29
CA GLY A 154 11.78 -13.04 -6.66
C GLY A 154 12.03 -12.21 -7.94
N GLY A 155 10.97 -11.71 -8.60
CA GLY A 155 11.09 -11.01 -9.87
C GLY A 155 11.24 -9.49 -9.76
N VAL A 156 11.25 -8.92 -8.54
CA VAL A 156 11.47 -7.47 -8.37
C VAL A 156 12.94 -7.15 -8.61
N THR A 157 13.19 -6.19 -9.49
CA THR A 157 14.53 -5.81 -9.90
C THR A 157 14.87 -4.37 -9.47
N ARG A 158 16.13 -3.98 -9.64
CA ARG A 158 16.57 -2.59 -9.41
C ARG A 158 15.83 -1.59 -10.32
N GLU A 159 15.49 -1.98 -11.53
CA GLU A 159 14.70 -1.15 -12.44
C GLU A 159 13.32 -0.82 -11.83
N HIS A 160 12.66 -1.81 -11.22
CA HIS A 160 11.41 -1.60 -10.49
C HIS A 160 11.59 -0.63 -9.31
N LEU A 161 12.71 -0.72 -8.58
CA LEU A 161 13.01 0.21 -7.50
C LEU A 161 13.17 1.64 -8.00
N GLU A 162 13.94 1.85 -9.07
CA GLU A 162 14.12 3.20 -9.63
C GLU A 162 12.79 3.76 -10.16
N LYS A 163 11.95 2.91 -10.76
CA LYS A 163 10.61 3.31 -11.18
C LYS A 163 9.73 3.68 -9.99
N ALA A 164 9.79 2.93 -8.90
CA ALA A 164 9.08 3.26 -7.66
C ALA A 164 9.53 4.61 -7.08
N LYS A 165 10.84 4.88 -7.05
CA LYS A 165 11.38 6.18 -6.63
C LYS A 165 10.92 7.32 -7.53
N GLU A 166 10.95 7.13 -8.86
CA GLU A 166 10.45 8.11 -9.84
C GLU A 166 8.96 8.43 -9.59
N ASN A 167 8.14 7.40 -9.39
CA ASN A 167 6.72 7.56 -9.12
C ASN A 167 6.48 8.30 -7.80
N LEU A 168 7.21 7.95 -6.73
CA LEU A 168 7.07 8.58 -5.41
C LEU A 168 7.40 10.08 -5.44
N ARG A 169 8.28 10.55 -6.34
CA ARG A 169 8.53 12.00 -6.53
C ARG A 169 7.30 12.76 -7.04
N ARG A 170 6.30 12.06 -7.56
CA ARG A 170 5.04 12.62 -8.05
C ARG A 170 3.92 12.61 -6.99
N PHE A 171 4.19 12.02 -5.82
CA PHE A 171 3.22 11.96 -4.73
C PHE A 171 3.21 13.27 -3.95
N ASP A 172 2.02 13.73 -3.55
CA ASP A 172 1.83 14.93 -2.76
C ASP A 172 2.19 14.71 -1.29
N VAL A 173 1.96 13.49 -0.79
CA VAL A 173 2.36 13.09 0.57
C VAL A 173 2.95 11.68 0.53
N VAL A 174 4.19 11.57 1.00
CA VAL A 174 4.88 10.30 1.25
C VAL A 174 5.42 10.31 2.67
N GLY A 175 5.07 9.31 3.45
CA GLY A 175 5.59 9.20 4.80
C GLY A 175 5.74 7.77 5.28
N THR A 176 5.99 7.61 6.56
CA THR A 176 6.19 6.29 7.17
C THR A 176 5.24 6.05 8.33
N ALA A 177 4.93 4.79 8.58
CA ALA A 177 4.08 4.40 9.71
C ALA A 177 4.73 4.72 11.07
N GLU A 178 6.05 4.80 11.10
CA GLU A 178 6.85 5.17 12.27
C GLU A 178 6.72 6.66 12.61
N ASP A 179 6.39 7.49 11.63
CA ASP A 179 6.17 8.94 11.79
C ASP A 179 4.77 9.32 11.27
N PHE A 180 3.76 8.59 11.74
CA PHE A 180 2.38 8.72 11.27
C PHE A 180 1.79 10.10 11.57
N ASP A 181 2.15 10.71 12.69
CA ASP A 181 1.68 12.04 13.06
C ASP A 181 2.16 13.11 12.07
N SER A 182 3.40 13.01 11.59
CA SER A 182 3.93 13.88 10.52
C SER A 182 3.15 13.70 9.21
N VAL A 183 2.77 12.47 8.88
CA VAL A 183 1.92 12.21 7.71
C VAL A 183 0.56 12.90 7.85
N LEU A 184 -0.08 12.80 9.00
CA LEU A 184 -1.37 13.44 9.25
C LEU A 184 -1.26 14.96 9.18
N GLU A 185 -0.19 15.55 9.70
CA GLU A 185 0.05 16.99 9.60
C GLU A 185 0.24 17.42 8.14
N GLN A 186 0.97 16.65 7.33
CA GLN A 186 1.06 16.89 5.87
C GLN A 186 -0.32 16.79 5.20
N MET A 187 -1.13 15.79 5.54
CA MET A 187 -2.50 15.65 5.04
C MET A 187 -3.37 16.87 5.43
N ARG A 188 -3.17 17.40 6.63
CA ARG A 188 -3.85 18.61 7.08
C ARG A 188 -3.44 19.83 6.22
N VAL A 189 -2.16 20.01 5.99
CA VAL A 189 -1.62 21.15 5.23
C VAL A 189 -2.01 21.06 3.75
N VAL A 190 -1.83 19.89 3.13
CA VAL A 190 -2.01 19.69 1.68
C VAL A 190 -3.49 19.56 1.30
N PHE A 191 -4.27 18.82 2.09
CA PHE A 191 -5.65 18.46 1.75
C PHE A 191 -6.70 19.10 2.67
N GLY A 192 -6.30 19.84 3.69
CA GLY A 192 -7.21 20.48 4.64
C GLY A 192 -7.93 19.50 5.56
N TRP A 193 -7.32 18.34 5.84
CA TRP A 193 -7.92 17.35 6.75
C TRP A 193 -8.08 17.92 8.15
N ARG A 194 -9.19 17.56 8.80
CA ARG A 194 -9.41 17.89 10.21
C ARG A 194 -8.83 16.75 11.04
N LEU A 195 -7.75 17.04 11.77
CA LEU A 195 -7.17 16.06 12.69
C LEU A 195 -8.07 15.93 13.93
N LEU A 196 -8.79 14.84 14.01
CA LEU A 196 -9.54 14.47 15.22
C LEU A 196 -8.62 13.64 16.11
N PRO A 197 -8.77 13.73 17.44
CA PRO A 197 -8.09 12.81 18.34
C PRO A 197 -8.42 11.36 17.91
N PHE A 198 -7.39 10.57 17.67
CA PHE A 198 -7.55 9.15 17.36
C PHE A 198 -6.75 8.34 18.37
N THR A 199 -7.33 7.26 18.82
CA THR A 199 -6.59 6.22 19.52
C THR A 199 -5.98 5.29 18.47
N ASN A 200 -4.73 4.88 18.66
CA ASN A 200 -4.11 3.85 17.83
C ASN A 200 -4.83 2.50 18.09
N GLU A 201 -6.02 2.35 17.51
CA GLU A 201 -6.88 1.17 17.71
C GLU A 201 -6.29 -0.12 17.14
N ASN A 202 -5.18 -0.03 16.42
CA ASN A 202 -4.55 -1.15 15.74
C ASN A 202 -3.06 -1.34 16.07
N VAL A 203 -2.65 -1.07 17.29
CA VAL A 203 -1.49 -1.79 17.80
C VAL A 203 -1.96 -3.24 17.96
N THR A 204 -1.71 -4.05 16.92
CA THR A 204 -2.03 -5.47 16.95
C THR A 204 -1.18 -6.11 18.06
N CYS A 205 -1.67 -6.06 19.30
CA CYS A 205 -1.16 -6.81 20.43
C CYS A 205 -1.51 -8.31 20.29
N TRP A 206 -1.53 -8.81 19.06
CA TRP A 206 -1.71 -10.23 18.80
C TRP A 206 -0.35 -10.92 18.86
N GLN A 207 0.18 -11.03 20.05
CA GLN A 207 1.14 -12.05 20.34
C GLN A 207 0.35 -13.36 20.46
N GLN A 208 0.27 -14.11 19.38
CA GLN A 208 -0.02 -15.54 19.52
C GLN A 208 1.21 -16.17 20.17
N PRO A 209 1.09 -16.74 21.40
CA PRO A 209 2.24 -17.24 22.14
C PRO A 209 3.00 -18.36 21.45
N SER A 210 2.44 -18.96 20.39
CA SER A 210 2.95 -20.16 19.72
C SER A 210 3.85 -19.91 18.51
N GLN A 211 3.94 -18.66 18.02
CA GLN A 211 4.72 -18.38 16.80
C GLN A 211 6.00 -17.63 17.14
N LYS A 212 7.08 -18.38 17.34
CA LYS A 212 8.41 -17.79 17.57
C LYS A 212 8.94 -17.17 16.28
N ILE A 213 9.12 -15.86 16.31
CA ILE A 213 9.93 -15.17 15.30
C ILE A 213 11.39 -15.55 15.57
N THR A 214 11.98 -16.32 14.68
CA THR A 214 13.38 -16.77 14.80
C THR A 214 14.31 -15.82 14.04
N GLN A 215 15.60 -15.80 14.43
CA GLN A 215 16.61 -15.01 13.70
C GLN A 215 16.67 -15.47 12.23
N LYS A 216 16.60 -16.77 11.95
CA LYS A 216 16.54 -17.32 10.60
C LYS A 216 15.37 -16.76 9.78
N GLY A 217 14.19 -16.61 10.41
CA GLY A 217 13.03 -15.99 9.76
C GLY A 217 13.26 -14.51 9.47
N LEU A 218 13.85 -13.75 10.39
CA LEU A 218 14.17 -12.34 10.20
C LEU A 218 15.21 -12.12 9.10
N ASP A 219 16.20 -13.01 9.01
CA ASP A 219 17.23 -12.95 7.95
C ASP A 219 16.61 -13.23 6.59
N ALA A 220 15.75 -14.26 6.49
CA ALA A 220 15.01 -14.52 5.25
C ALA A 220 14.12 -13.33 4.81
N VAL A 221 13.49 -12.63 5.77
CA VAL A 221 12.74 -11.40 5.44
C VAL A 221 13.66 -10.34 4.86
N ARG A 222 14.84 -10.12 5.44
CA ARG A 222 15.80 -9.13 4.93
C ARG A 222 16.26 -9.47 3.52
N ASP A 223 16.60 -10.73 3.29
CA ASP A 223 17.13 -11.21 2.00
C ASP A 223 16.15 -10.97 0.84
N VAL A 224 14.84 -11.17 1.06
CA VAL A 224 13.83 -10.98 0.01
C VAL A 224 13.28 -9.54 -0.06
N ASN A 225 13.72 -8.63 0.83
CA ASN A 225 13.24 -7.24 0.89
C ASN A 225 14.36 -6.20 0.76
N LEU A 226 15.48 -6.55 0.14
CA LEU A 226 16.62 -5.61 -0.01
C LEU A 226 16.23 -4.32 -0.73
N LEU A 227 15.36 -4.41 -1.74
CA LEU A 227 14.91 -3.24 -2.49
C LEU A 227 13.88 -2.42 -1.71
N ASP A 228 13.02 -3.06 -0.93
CA ASP A 228 12.11 -2.36 -0.01
C ASP A 228 12.91 -1.63 1.09
N ILE A 229 13.99 -2.24 1.60
CA ILE A 229 14.88 -1.61 2.60
C ILE A 229 15.51 -0.35 2.01
N GLU A 230 16.05 -0.43 0.79
CA GLU A 230 16.63 0.72 0.11
C GLU A 230 15.58 1.82 -0.14
N LEU A 231 14.39 1.45 -0.64
CA LEU A 231 13.30 2.39 -0.87
C LEU A 231 12.89 3.11 0.43
N PHE A 232 12.74 2.36 1.52
CA PHE A 232 12.37 2.91 2.82
C PHE A 232 13.42 3.88 3.36
N GLN A 233 14.70 3.51 3.26
CA GLN A 233 15.81 4.39 3.68
C GLN A 233 15.85 5.67 2.85
N TRP A 234 15.64 5.58 1.54
CA TRP A 234 15.60 6.73 0.66
C TRP A 234 14.44 7.68 1.02
N VAL A 235 13.25 7.16 1.34
CA VAL A 235 12.12 7.96 1.79
C VAL A 235 12.42 8.63 3.14
N LYS A 236 12.99 7.89 4.12
CA LYS A 236 13.41 8.46 5.41
C LYS A 236 14.49 9.54 5.27
N GLY A 237 15.35 9.43 4.27
CA GLY A 237 16.37 10.45 3.95
C GLY A 237 15.80 11.68 3.23
N GLY A 238 14.48 11.81 3.10
CA GLY A 238 13.80 12.93 2.45
C GLY A 238 13.84 12.85 0.93
N MET A 239 13.90 11.64 0.36
CA MET A 239 13.89 11.35 -1.09
C MET A 239 15.03 12.04 -1.86
N ARG A 240 16.16 12.26 -1.19
CA ARG A 240 17.38 12.83 -1.79
C ARG A 240 18.20 11.74 -2.45
N ASN A 241 18.84 12.09 -3.57
CA ASN A 241 19.80 11.20 -4.25
C ASN A 241 21.13 11.17 -3.51
#